data_ac5b68639fbe5bd27b50a8eca8bae2a2
#
_entry.id   ac5b68639fbe5bd27b50a8eca8bae2a2
#
_cell.length_a   1.000
_cell.length_b   1.000
_cell.length_c   1.000
_cell.angle_alpha   90.00
_cell.angle_beta   90.00
_cell.angle_gamma   90.00
#
_symmetry.space_group_name_H-M   'P 1'
#
loop_
_entity.id
_entity.type
_entity.pdbx_description
1 polymer ?
#
loop_
_entity_poly.entity_id
_entity_poly.type
_entity_poly.pdbx_seq_one_letter_code
_entity_poly.pdbx_strand_id
1 'polypeptide(L)'
;MKKFLLITCLFVSSFLIADDHKTSEKSSTDRFTNNPNYLLSFKECKETKDGVAGLLALSEGVWKEIEANPENDEKWMEVAILADMAANYSEIYDVWCKDMIAQRMKMRMMAEKKKKSMKAKKD
;
A
#
# COMPACT_ATOMS: atom_id res chain seq x y z
N MET A 1 -47.34 -34.84 19.74
CA MET A 1 -46.64 -34.16 20.84
C MET A 1 -45.27 -33.72 20.32
N LYS A 2 -45.13 -32.45 19.95
CA LYS A 2 -43.92 -31.90 19.37
C LYS A 2 -43.13 -31.22 20.47
N LYS A 3 -41.96 -31.74 20.80
CA LYS A 3 -41.05 -31.11 21.77
C LYS A 3 -40.21 -30.09 21.04
N PHE A 4 -40.46 -28.80 21.32
CA PHE A 4 -39.61 -27.69 20.95
C PHE A 4 -38.37 -27.68 21.82
N LEU A 5 -37.21 -27.80 21.22
CA LEU A 5 -35.92 -27.68 21.88
C LEU A 5 -35.41 -26.29 21.61
N LEU A 6 -35.54 -25.42 22.62
CA LEU A 6 -34.98 -24.09 22.68
C LEU A 6 -33.47 -24.20 22.90
N ILE A 7 -32.70 -23.94 21.91
CA ILE A 7 -31.24 -23.77 22.04
C ILE A 7 -30.96 -22.30 22.23
N THR A 8 -30.77 -21.93 23.47
CA THR A 8 -30.23 -20.62 23.88
C THR A 8 -28.72 -20.64 23.67
N CYS A 9 -28.24 -20.06 22.57
CA CYS A 9 -26.81 -19.78 22.38
C CYS A 9 -26.46 -18.48 23.09
N LEU A 10 -25.93 -18.60 24.28
CA LEU A 10 -25.21 -17.53 25.00
C LEU A 10 -23.82 -17.38 24.35
N PHE A 11 -23.68 -16.45 23.43
CA PHE A 11 -22.37 -15.99 22.99
C PHE A 11 -21.95 -14.79 23.84
N VAL A 12 -21.31 -15.09 24.94
CA VAL A 12 -20.46 -14.11 25.65
C VAL A 12 -19.07 -14.27 25.09
N SER A 13 -18.70 -13.41 24.19
CA SER A 13 -17.30 -13.27 23.77
C SER A 13 -16.90 -11.82 23.93
N SER A 14 -16.52 -11.49 25.16
CA SER A 14 -15.79 -10.27 25.44
C SER A 14 -14.34 -10.44 24.97
N PHE A 15 -14.05 -10.03 23.76
CA PHE A 15 -12.68 -9.79 23.31
C PHE A 15 -12.39 -8.30 23.47
N LEU A 16 -12.00 -7.92 24.67
CA LEU A 16 -11.29 -6.67 24.92
C LEU A 16 -9.82 -6.91 24.56
N ILE A 17 -9.46 -6.74 23.29
CA ILE A 17 -8.08 -6.48 22.93
C ILE A 17 -7.95 -4.96 22.92
N ALA A 18 -7.51 -4.43 24.04
CA ALA A 18 -6.98 -3.09 24.13
C ALA A 18 -5.60 -3.11 23.49
N ASP A 19 -5.55 -2.95 22.17
CA ASP A 19 -4.32 -2.62 21.48
C ASP A 19 -4.18 -1.11 21.53
N ASP A 20 -3.36 -0.67 22.47
CA ASP A 20 -3.03 0.74 22.72
C ASP A 20 -2.08 1.24 21.61
N HIS A 21 -2.51 1.13 20.36
CA HIS A 21 -1.90 1.82 19.25
C HIS A 21 -2.34 3.28 19.31
N LYS A 22 -1.62 4.02 20.15
CA LYS A 22 -1.60 5.48 20.12
C LYS A 22 -0.93 5.95 18.83
N THR A 23 -1.52 5.57 17.72
CA THR A 23 -1.29 6.22 16.44
C THR A 23 -2.00 7.56 16.57
N SER A 24 -1.21 8.60 16.81
CA SER A 24 -1.67 9.98 16.70
C SER A 24 -2.23 10.10 15.27
N GLU A 25 -3.53 9.94 15.12
CA GLU A 25 -4.27 10.36 13.92
C GLU A 25 -4.15 11.89 13.85
N LYS A 26 -3.03 12.34 13.31
CA LYS A 26 -2.92 13.69 12.83
C LYS A 26 -4.01 13.82 11.77
N SER A 27 -5.05 14.57 12.08
CA SER A 27 -6.19 14.82 11.21
C SER A 27 -5.71 14.99 9.76
N SER A 28 -6.39 14.36 8.81
CA SER A 28 -6.05 14.48 7.37
C SER A 28 -5.97 15.93 6.91
N THR A 29 -6.70 16.83 7.55
CA THR A 29 -6.64 18.28 7.35
C THR A 29 -5.32 18.90 7.76
N ASP A 30 -4.67 18.42 8.83
CA ASP A 30 -3.36 18.95 9.27
C ASP A 30 -2.24 18.66 8.24
N ARG A 31 -2.41 17.61 7.45
CA ARG A 31 -1.47 17.27 6.38
C ARG A 31 -1.42 18.34 5.30
N PHE A 32 -2.56 18.88 4.91
CA PHE A 32 -2.67 19.91 3.88
C PHE A 32 -2.27 21.29 4.38
N THR A 33 -2.46 21.58 5.67
CA THR A 33 -2.08 22.88 6.26
C THR A 33 -0.60 22.96 6.58
N ASN A 34 0.06 21.84 6.93
CA ASN A 34 1.46 21.81 7.34
C ASN A 34 2.45 21.52 6.19
N ASN A 35 1.98 21.09 5.02
CA ASN A 35 2.80 20.89 3.84
C ASN A 35 2.27 21.72 2.67
N PRO A 36 2.85 22.93 2.43
CA PRO A 36 2.37 23.84 1.39
C PRO A 36 2.45 23.25 -0.03
N ASN A 37 3.23 22.21 -0.24
CA ASN A 37 3.38 21.55 -1.53
C ASN A 37 2.46 20.33 -1.69
N TYR A 38 1.68 19.96 -0.68
CA TYR A 38 0.80 18.78 -0.67
C TYR A 38 1.48 17.48 -1.10
N LEU A 39 2.78 17.37 -0.85
CA LEU A 39 3.58 16.22 -1.24
C LEU A 39 3.37 15.07 -0.26
N LEU A 40 3.30 13.86 -0.79
CA LEU A 40 3.29 12.66 0.02
C LEU A 40 4.62 12.48 0.76
N SER A 41 4.57 11.93 1.97
CA SER A 41 5.77 11.55 2.71
C SER A 41 6.48 10.36 2.03
N PHE A 42 7.74 10.14 2.38
CA PHE A 42 8.48 8.97 1.87
C PHE A 42 7.79 7.63 2.21
N LYS A 43 7.17 7.54 3.39
CA LYS A 43 6.42 6.35 3.81
C LYS A 43 5.21 6.13 2.90
N GLU A 44 4.42 7.17 2.67
CA GLU A 44 3.24 7.12 1.80
C GLU A 44 3.61 6.78 0.35
N CYS A 45 4.72 7.32 -0.15
CA CYS A 45 5.23 6.98 -1.47
C CYS A 45 5.67 5.51 -1.58
N LYS A 46 6.29 4.99 -0.52
CA LYS A 46 6.62 3.56 -0.46
C LYS A 46 5.36 2.70 -0.46
N GLU A 47 4.38 3.05 0.36
CA GLU A 47 3.11 2.34 0.47
C GLU A 47 2.33 2.38 -0.86
N THR A 48 2.33 3.51 -1.57
CA THR A 48 1.73 3.62 -2.90
C THR A 48 2.39 2.66 -3.90
N LYS A 49 3.71 2.62 -3.91
CA LYS A 49 4.47 1.69 -4.76
C LYS A 49 4.20 0.22 -4.41
N ASP A 50 4.20 -0.10 -3.12
CA ASP A 50 3.91 -1.45 -2.63
C ASP A 50 2.47 -1.85 -2.98
N GLY A 51 1.52 -0.90 -2.95
CA GLY A 51 0.14 -1.10 -3.40
C GLY A 51 0.03 -1.47 -4.88
N VAL A 52 0.77 -0.79 -5.75
CA VAL A 52 0.83 -1.16 -7.19
C VAL A 52 1.34 -2.59 -7.35
N ALA A 53 2.41 -2.96 -6.65
CA ALA A 53 2.96 -4.31 -6.71
C ALA A 53 1.95 -5.36 -6.22
N GLY A 54 1.18 -5.05 -5.17
CA GLY A 54 0.11 -5.89 -4.65
C GLY A 54 -1.01 -6.11 -5.68
N LEU A 55 -1.46 -5.05 -6.35
CA LEU A 55 -2.49 -5.13 -7.39
C LEU A 55 -2.03 -5.99 -8.58
N LEU A 56 -0.77 -5.86 -8.99
CA LEU A 56 -0.21 -6.69 -10.06
C LEU A 56 -0.13 -8.16 -9.66
N ALA A 57 0.22 -8.45 -8.40
CA ALA A 57 0.25 -9.82 -7.90
C ALA A 57 -1.16 -10.45 -7.83
N LEU A 58 -2.18 -9.67 -7.45
CA LEU A 58 -3.58 -10.10 -7.49
C LEU A 58 -4.03 -10.37 -8.93
N SER A 59 -3.68 -9.49 -9.86
CA SER A 59 -4.01 -9.65 -11.28
C SER A 59 -3.43 -10.95 -11.87
N GLU A 60 -2.24 -11.37 -11.45
CA GLU A 60 -1.65 -12.65 -11.89
C GLU A 60 -2.54 -13.85 -11.54
N GLY A 61 -3.16 -13.84 -10.35
CA GLY A 61 -4.11 -14.87 -9.93
C GLY A 61 -5.34 -14.92 -10.84
N VAL A 62 -5.92 -13.74 -11.12
CA VAL A 62 -7.11 -13.61 -11.99
C VAL A 62 -6.79 -14.04 -13.42
N TRP A 63 -5.61 -13.69 -13.95
CA TRP A 63 -5.18 -14.11 -15.27
C TRP A 63 -5.11 -15.63 -15.42
N LYS A 64 -4.63 -16.36 -14.42
CA LYS A 64 -4.62 -17.84 -14.42
C LYS A 64 -6.02 -18.43 -14.47
N GLU A 65 -6.99 -17.78 -13.81
CA GLU A 65 -8.39 -18.19 -13.87
C GLU A 65 -9.00 -17.93 -15.26
N ILE A 66 -8.69 -16.81 -15.90
CA ILE A 66 -9.11 -16.49 -17.26
C ILE A 66 -8.49 -17.47 -18.26
N GLU A 67 -7.22 -17.81 -18.14
CA GLU A 67 -6.55 -18.81 -18.98
C GLU A 67 -7.23 -20.19 -18.88
N ALA A 68 -7.70 -20.56 -17.68
CA ALA A 68 -8.41 -21.81 -17.49
C ALA A 68 -9.86 -21.77 -18.00
N ASN A 69 -10.52 -20.61 -17.98
CA ASN A 69 -11.88 -20.41 -18.45
C ASN A 69 -12.05 -19.03 -19.11
N PRO A 70 -11.70 -18.89 -20.41
CA PRO A 70 -11.75 -17.61 -21.12
C PRO A 70 -13.16 -17.01 -21.28
N GLU A 71 -14.20 -17.79 -21.11
CA GLU A 71 -15.60 -17.37 -21.22
C GLU A 71 -16.15 -16.75 -19.93
N ASN A 72 -15.31 -16.60 -18.90
CA ASN A 72 -15.73 -16.05 -17.62
C ASN A 72 -15.65 -14.53 -17.62
N ASP A 73 -16.75 -13.86 -18.02
CA ASP A 73 -16.86 -12.41 -18.08
C ASP A 73 -16.61 -11.71 -16.73
N GLU A 74 -16.96 -12.36 -15.62
CA GLU A 74 -16.71 -11.82 -14.27
C GLU A 74 -15.22 -11.63 -14.02
N LYS A 75 -14.40 -12.60 -14.43
CA LYS A 75 -12.94 -12.52 -14.27
C LYS A 75 -12.30 -11.50 -15.20
N TRP A 76 -12.82 -11.33 -16.39
CA TRP A 76 -12.40 -10.26 -17.27
C TRP A 76 -12.69 -8.88 -16.67
N MET A 77 -13.85 -8.72 -16.03
CA MET A 77 -14.18 -7.47 -15.33
C MET A 77 -13.27 -7.25 -14.11
N GLU A 78 -13.01 -8.29 -13.32
CA GLU A 78 -12.13 -8.23 -12.16
C GLU A 78 -10.71 -7.77 -12.55
N VAL A 79 -10.11 -8.37 -13.57
CA VAL A 79 -8.76 -7.98 -14.03
C VAL A 79 -8.73 -6.57 -14.57
N ALA A 80 -9.78 -6.11 -15.26
CA ALA A 80 -9.89 -4.73 -15.73
C ALA A 80 -9.90 -3.73 -14.56
N ILE A 81 -10.67 -3.99 -13.52
CA ILE A 81 -10.72 -3.15 -12.31
C ILE A 81 -9.33 -3.09 -11.63
N LEU A 82 -8.65 -4.23 -11.48
CA LEU A 82 -7.31 -4.28 -10.90
C LEU A 82 -6.29 -3.48 -11.73
N ALA A 83 -6.40 -3.55 -13.06
CA ALA A 83 -5.55 -2.78 -13.97
C ALA A 83 -5.79 -1.27 -13.83
N ASP A 84 -7.04 -0.83 -13.78
CA ASP A 84 -7.40 0.58 -13.58
C ASP A 84 -6.90 1.10 -12.22
N MET A 85 -7.05 0.32 -11.17
CA MET A 85 -6.53 0.67 -9.85
C MET A 85 -5.01 0.80 -9.87
N ALA A 86 -4.30 -0.14 -10.49
CA ALA A 86 -2.85 -0.09 -10.61
C ALA A 86 -2.38 1.13 -11.41
N ALA A 87 -3.08 1.49 -12.48
CA ALA A 87 -2.81 2.68 -13.29
C ALA A 87 -2.98 3.96 -12.45
N ASN A 88 -4.09 4.11 -11.72
CA ASN A 88 -4.37 5.26 -10.87
C ASN A 88 -3.31 5.44 -9.76
N TYR A 89 -2.92 4.36 -9.08
CA TYR A 89 -1.85 4.41 -8.07
C TYR A 89 -0.49 4.76 -8.68
N SER A 90 -0.22 4.27 -9.89
CA SER A 90 1.01 4.61 -10.63
C SER A 90 1.08 6.08 -10.99
N GLU A 91 -0.04 6.69 -11.38
CA GLU A 91 -0.14 8.11 -11.66
C GLU A 91 0.10 8.95 -10.41
N ILE A 92 -0.51 8.58 -9.28
CA ILE A 92 -0.26 9.23 -7.98
C ILE A 92 1.23 9.17 -7.63
N TYR A 93 1.85 8.01 -7.82
CA TYR A 93 3.29 7.84 -7.56
C TYR A 93 4.14 8.72 -8.49
N ASP A 94 3.82 8.78 -9.77
CA ASP A 94 4.58 9.58 -10.74
C ASP A 94 4.50 11.08 -10.42
N VAL A 95 3.32 11.57 -10.10
CA VAL A 95 3.09 12.99 -9.80
C VAL A 95 3.68 13.41 -8.45
N TRP A 96 3.52 12.61 -7.40
CA TRP A 96 3.79 13.04 -6.02
C TRP A 96 5.08 12.48 -5.42
N CYS A 97 5.61 11.38 -5.96
CA CYS A 97 6.67 10.61 -5.33
C CYS A 97 7.98 10.57 -6.11
N LYS A 98 7.91 10.53 -7.42
CA LYS A 98 9.05 10.26 -8.30
C LYS A 98 10.23 11.19 -8.06
N ASP A 99 9.98 12.49 -8.02
CA ASP A 99 11.03 13.49 -7.85
C ASP A 99 11.67 13.43 -6.46
N MET A 100 10.86 13.23 -5.41
CA MET A 100 11.37 13.06 -4.05
C MET A 100 12.26 11.83 -3.94
N ILE A 101 11.84 10.71 -4.51
CA ILE A 101 12.62 9.47 -4.51
C ILE A 101 13.93 9.67 -5.29
N ALA A 102 13.88 10.28 -6.47
CA ALA A 102 15.06 10.57 -7.29
C ALA A 102 16.06 11.46 -6.55
N GLN A 103 15.59 12.51 -5.88
CA GLN A 103 16.44 13.39 -5.08
C GLN A 103 17.11 12.63 -3.91
N ARG A 104 16.36 11.80 -3.19
CA ARG A 104 16.93 11.00 -2.09
C ARG A 104 17.97 10.00 -2.58
N MET A 105 17.72 9.34 -3.70
CA MET A 105 18.72 8.46 -4.33
C MET A 105 19.99 9.21 -4.69
N LYS A 106 19.86 10.39 -5.31
CA LYS A 106 21.00 11.25 -5.67
C LYS A 106 21.82 11.65 -4.43
N MET A 107 21.17 12.09 -3.36
CA MET A 107 21.84 12.44 -2.11
C MET A 107 22.58 11.23 -1.50
N ARG A 108 21.98 10.06 -1.51
CA ARG A 108 22.60 8.83 -1.01
C ARG A 108 23.85 8.46 -1.82
N MET A 109 23.77 8.50 -3.15
CA MET A 109 24.92 8.24 -4.02
C MET A 109 26.07 9.24 -3.78
N MET A 110 25.75 10.53 -3.57
CA MET A 110 26.77 11.53 -3.24
C MET A 110 27.42 11.25 -1.89
N ALA A 111 26.65 10.89 -0.88
CA ALA A 111 27.17 10.56 0.44
C ALA A 111 28.10 9.31 0.40
N GLU A 112 27.75 8.31 -0.38
CA GLU A 112 28.58 7.12 -0.58
C GLU A 112 29.89 7.45 -1.31
N LYS A 113 29.84 8.29 -2.35
CA LYS A 113 31.04 8.78 -3.04
C LYS A 113 31.97 9.53 -2.08
N LYS A 114 31.40 10.43 -1.25
CA LYS A 114 32.17 11.18 -0.26
C LYS A 114 32.83 10.27 0.76
N LYS A 115 32.13 9.24 1.26
CA LYS A 115 32.70 8.23 2.18
C LYS A 115 33.87 7.50 1.55
N LYS A 116 33.74 7.05 0.29
CA LYS A 116 34.81 6.36 -0.44
C LYS A 116 36.05 7.25 -0.63
N SER A 117 35.86 8.53 -1.01
CA SER A 117 36.96 9.47 -1.20
C SER A 117 37.69 9.80 0.10
N MET A 118 36.96 9.87 1.24
CA MET A 118 37.58 10.08 2.55
C MET A 118 38.38 8.86 3.04
N LYS A 119 37.93 7.66 2.71
CA LYS A 119 38.65 6.42 3.05
C LYS A 119 39.94 6.31 2.24
N ALA A 120 39.89 6.58 0.94
CA ALA A 120 41.06 6.57 0.05
C ALA A 120 42.14 7.63 0.37
N LYS A 121 41.85 8.62 1.20
CA LYS A 121 42.83 9.64 1.66
C LYS A 121 43.47 9.31 2.98
N LYS A 122 42.96 8.28 3.69
CA LYS A 122 43.47 7.81 4.98
C LYS A 122 44.49 6.65 4.87
N ASP A 123 44.40 5.93 3.77
CA ASP A 123 45.36 4.87 3.37
C ASP A 123 46.48 5.50 2.54
#